data_78d816a212535c6039da6df186dfef1b
#
_entry.id   78d816a212535c6039da6df186dfef1b
#
_cell.length_a   1.000
_cell.length_b   1.000
_cell.length_c   1.000
_cell.angle_alpha   90.00
_cell.angle_beta   90.00
_cell.angle_gamma   90.00
#
_symmetry.space_group_name_H-M   'P 1'
#
loop_
_entity.id
_entity.type
_entity.pdbx_description
1 polymer ?
#
loop_
_entity_poly.entity_id
_entity_poly.type
_entity_poly.pdbx_seq_one_letter_code
_entity_poly.pdbx_strand_id
1 'polypeptide(L)'
;MMPTTPPDMPPAPLRRHYTRQGFLRLAASGVAATTCGGLFSACGSSRPAGKLRVTPNPVAVDEAFTITMKGLSPWQRVILHARFVDDYDIEWTSRAAFRADVRGMVDLSGQAPIEGSYTGTDPMGLVWSADGVGTPYAISLRPRPLFITAEVDGRKASVRVVRNLITGEIEGTDVREGGLYGRFFRPAAGDPVPGMLVLGGSEGGLAPYAMREAALLARHGYAALALAYFYLGSLPYRFVRIPLEYFGSAIEWLKGRPEVRGDRLGVIGTSRGGELALLLGAHYPELEAVVSYVGSGFVFPSPAGPEPAWTFRGKPLPSIPNPFDILQAKPEQIDKAQIPVERTNGPVLLISGDEDQIWPSTQLSQVAMERLQHHGRSYQDEFRHYPEAGHGIQPPYQPATPGTYYYGGSLKGNATANEDSWQRVLRMLDGRLRRTSSS
;
A
#
# COMPACT_ATOMS: atom_id res chain seq x y z
N MET A 1 33.66 8.02 -26.48
CA MET A 1 32.89 6.80 -26.79
C MET A 1 31.84 6.68 -25.71
N MET A 2 30.64 7.05 -26.02
CA MET A 2 29.47 6.89 -25.12
C MET A 2 28.91 5.47 -25.28
N PRO A 3 28.45 4.81 -24.22
CA PRO A 3 27.53 3.69 -24.34
C PRO A 3 26.09 4.20 -24.18
N THR A 4 25.36 4.12 -25.23
CA THR A 4 24.13 3.40 -25.56
C THR A 4 23.00 3.45 -24.51
N THR A 5 21.88 4.01 -24.97
CA THR A 5 20.46 3.88 -24.61
C THR A 5 20.10 2.85 -23.50
N PRO A 6 19.24 3.26 -22.55
CA PRO A 6 18.61 2.30 -21.63
C PRO A 6 17.65 1.37 -22.40
N PRO A 7 17.47 0.13 -21.92
CA PRO A 7 16.62 -0.85 -22.58
C PRO A 7 15.15 -0.41 -22.54
N ASP A 8 14.48 -0.58 -23.68
CA ASP A 8 13.06 -0.40 -23.87
C ASP A 8 12.25 -1.20 -22.85
N MET A 9 11.36 -0.51 -22.14
CA MET A 9 10.32 -1.20 -21.36
C MET A 9 9.41 -2.00 -22.31
N PRO A 10 9.11 -3.26 -22.02
CA PRO A 10 8.21 -4.03 -22.86
C PRO A 10 6.80 -3.39 -22.86
N PRO A 11 6.10 -3.40 -24.00
CA PRO A 11 4.75 -2.87 -24.10
C PRO A 11 3.77 -3.69 -23.25
N ALA A 12 2.83 -3.00 -22.63
CA ALA A 12 1.74 -3.61 -21.87
C ALA A 12 0.99 -4.65 -22.73
N PRO A 13 0.61 -5.81 -22.19
CA PRO A 13 -0.04 -6.86 -22.96
C PRO A 13 -1.42 -6.41 -23.45
N LEU A 14 -1.62 -6.56 -24.77
CA LEU A 14 -2.88 -6.33 -25.48
C LEU A 14 -4.01 -7.16 -24.86
N ARG A 15 -5.13 -6.52 -24.61
CA ARG A 15 -6.40 -7.12 -24.19
C ARG A 15 -6.80 -8.24 -25.17
N ARG A 16 -6.80 -9.49 -24.73
CA ARG A 16 -7.54 -10.56 -25.39
C ARG A 16 -8.98 -10.58 -24.88
N HIS A 17 -9.90 -10.29 -25.76
CA HIS A 17 -11.34 -10.53 -25.55
C HIS A 17 -11.58 -12.05 -25.51
N TYR A 18 -12.00 -12.56 -24.38
CA TYR A 18 -12.57 -13.90 -24.30
C TYR A 18 -14.09 -13.82 -24.44
N THR A 19 -14.57 -14.35 -25.56
CA THR A 19 -16.00 -14.59 -25.82
C THR A 19 -16.47 -15.79 -24.98
N ARG A 20 -17.64 -15.58 -24.37
CA ARG A 20 -18.42 -16.65 -23.74
C ARG A 20 -18.87 -17.65 -24.80
N GLN A 21 -18.30 -18.85 -24.82
CA GLN A 21 -18.99 -20.08 -25.33
C GLN A 21 -18.10 -21.28 -25.01
N GLY A 22 -18.66 -22.28 -24.33
CA GLY A 22 -18.04 -23.60 -24.24
C GLY A 22 -18.09 -24.28 -22.88
N PHE A 23 -19.26 -24.39 -22.26
CA PHE A 23 -19.48 -25.41 -21.23
C PHE A 23 -20.89 -25.99 -21.38
N LEU A 24 -20.95 -27.09 -22.15
CA LEU A 24 -22.04 -28.08 -22.05
C LEU A 24 -21.60 -29.38 -22.71
N ARG A 25 -21.83 -30.46 -21.97
CA ARG A 25 -21.81 -31.90 -22.34
C ARG A 25 -20.54 -32.66 -21.96
N LEU A 26 -20.72 -33.46 -20.91
CA LEU A 26 -20.83 -34.93 -21.05
C LEU A 26 -21.30 -35.50 -19.71
N ALA A 27 -22.50 -36.07 -19.77
CA ALA A 27 -23.09 -36.92 -18.74
C ALA A 27 -23.12 -38.37 -19.25
N ALA A 28 -23.02 -39.27 -18.31
CA ALA A 28 -23.56 -40.65 -18.29
C ALA A 28 -22.86 -41.78 -19.07
N SER A 29 -22.38 -42.70 -18.32
CA SER A 29 -22.47 -44.19 -18.47
C SER A 29 -21.83 -44.80 -17.22
N GLY A 30 -22.36 -45.53 -16.31
CA GLY A 30 -23.31 -46.65 -16.43
C GLY A 30 -22.67 -47.88 -15.82
N VAL A 31 -22.98 -48.20 -14.57
CA VAL A 31 -23.19 -49.51 -13.89
C VAL A 31 -22.28 -50.69 -14.23
N ALA A 32 -21.63 -51.25 -13.21
CA ALA A 32 -21.72 -52.68 -12.85
C ALA A 32 -21.20 -52.92 -11.43
N ALA A 33 -22.07 -53.46 -10.59
CA ALA A 33 -21.76 -53.96 -9.27
C ALA A 33 -21.11 -55.35 -9.36
N THR A 34 -20.08 -55.59 -8.60
CA THR A 34 -19.71 -56.97 -8.19
C THR A 34 -19.28 -56.97 -6.73
N THR A 35 -20.09 -57.61 -5.94
CA THR A 35 -19.87 -57.89 -4.50
C THR A 35 -18.76 -58.91 -4.34
N CYS A 36 -17.75 -58.57 -3.55
CA CYS A 36 -16.95 -59.56 -2.84
C CYS A 36 -16.66 -59.03 -1.43
N GLY A 37 -17.21 -59.70 -0.45
CA GLY A 37 -17.05 -59.44 0.96
C GLY A 37 -15.60 -59.71 1.42
N GLY A 38 -15.13 -58.82 2.22
CA GLY A 38 -13.89 -58.95 2.98
C GLY A 38 -13.97 -57.97 4.16
N LEU A 39 -14.43 -58.46 5.29
CA LEU A 39 -14.41 -57.79 6.58
C LEU A 39 -12.95 -57.57 7.00
N PHE A 40 -12.45 -56.39 6.81
CA PHE A 40 -11.37 -55.86 7.64
C PHE A 40 -11.86 -54.54 8.26
N SER A 41 -12.44 -54.65 9.43
CA SER A 41 -12.64 -53.54 10.35
C SER A 41 -11.28 -53.04 10.82
N ALA A 42 -10.66 -52.17 10.04
CA ALA A 42 -9.66 -51.23 10.55
C ALA A 42 -10.40 -49.96 10.94
N CYS A 43 -10.96 -49.91 12.14
CA CYS A 43 -11.31 -48.64 12.80
C CYS A 43 -10.03 -47.87 13.07
N GLY A 44 -9.44 -47.37 12.02
CA GLY A 44 -8.51 -46.25 12.12
C GLY A 44 -9.32 -45.02 12.44
N SER A 45 -9.47 -44.67 13.71
CA SER A 45 -9.93 -43.33 14.12
C SER A 45 -8.98 -42.33 13.51
N SER A 46 -9.37 -41.76 12.37
CA SER A 46 -8.63 -40.64 11.76
C SER A 46 -8.78 -39.44 12.70
N ARG A 47 -7.86 -39.33 13.68
CA ARG A 47 -7.75 -38.12 14.48
C ARG A 47 -7.67 -36.96 13.50
N PRO A 48 -8.51 -35.91 13.66
CA PRO A 48 -8.40 -34.74 12.82
C PRO A 48 -6.98 -34.15 12.93
N ALA A 49 -6.50 -33.45 11.87
CA ALA A 49 -5.18 -32.80 11.82
C ALA A 49 -4.96 -31.76 12.92
N GLY A 50 -5.87 -31.64 13.87
CA GLY A 50 -5.95 -30.54 14.83
C GLY A 50 -6.97 -29.49 14.40
N LYS A 51 -7.17 -28.46 15.23
CA LYS A 51 -8.14 -27.37 14.98
C LYS A 51 -7.38 -26.11 14.62
N LEU A 52 -7.34 -25.78 13.32
CA LEU A 52 -6.81 -24.54 12.80
C LEU A 52 -7.85 -23.41 12.94
N ARG A 53 -7.44 -22.24 13.43
CA ARG A 53 -8.29 -21.05 13.57
C ARG A 53 -7.53 -19.79 13.15
N VAL A 54 -8.23 -18.86 12.53
CA VAL A 54 -7.77 -17.49 12.24
C VAL A 54 -8.75 -16.51 12.88
N THR A 55 -8.24 -15.53 13.61
CA THR A 55 -9.07 -14.59 14.38
C THR A 55 -8.46 -13.18 14.36
N PRO A 56 -9.24 -12.12 14.02
CA PRO A 56 -10.61 -12.17 13.52
C PRO A 56 -10.74 -12.72 12.09
N ASN A 57 -11.92 -13.17 11.73
CA ASN A 57 -12.27 -13.56 10.35
C ASN A 57 -13.79 -13.41 10.17
N PRO A 58 -14.31 -12.47 9.34
CA PRO A 58 -13.55 -11.61 8.43
C PRO A 58 -12.67 -10.57 9.14
N VAL A 59 -11.72 -9.98 8.38
CA VAL A 59 -10.76 -8.97 8.87
C VAL A 59 -10.51 -7.92 7.80
N ALA A 60 -10.23 -6.67 8.19
CA ALA A 60 -9.82 -5.65 7.24
C ALA A 60 -8.40 -5.94 6.69
N VAL A 61 -8.10 -5.42 5.50
CA VAL A 61 -6.81 -5.72 4.85
C VAL A 61 -5.62 -5.08 5.56
N ASP A 62 -5.85 -4.02 6.33
CA ASP A 62 -4.85 -3.30 7.13
C ASP A 62 -4.92 -3.63 8.63
N GLU A 63 -5.67 -4.66 9.00
CA GLU A 63 -5.74 -5.19 10.35
C GLU A 63 -5.02 -6.55 10.44
N ALA A 64 -4.30 -6.75 11.55
CA ALA A 64 -3.66 -8.02 11.83
C ALA A 64 -4.68 -9.08 12.26
N PHE A 65 -4.35 -10.33 12.01
CA PHE A 65 -5.06 -11.48 12.54
C PHE A 65 -4.08 -12.50 13.15
N THR A 66 -4.60 -13.33 14.03
CA THR A 66 -3.82 -14.39 14.68
C THR A 66 -4.17 -15.74 14.07
N ILE A 67 -3.15 -16.57 13.81
CA ILE A 67 -3.28 -17.96 13.38
C ILE A 67 -2.93 -18.85 14.56
N THR A 68 -3.85 -19.71 14.95
CA THR A 68 -3.63 -20.70 16.02
C THR A 68 -4.00 -22.09 15.56
N MET A 69 -3.27 -23.08 16.04
CA MET A 69 -3.60 -24.49 15.85
C MET A 69 -3.54 -25.24 17.18
N LYS A 70 -4.56 -26.01 17.49
CA LYS A 70 -4.71 -26.77 18.76
C LYS A 70 -5.00 -28.25 18.51
N GLY A 71 -4.78 -29.07 19.52
CA GLY A 71 -5.08 -30.50 19.47
C GLY A 71 -3.99 -31.34 18.82
N LEU A 72 -2.76 -30.82 18.83
CA LEU A 72 -1.54 -31.48 18.38
C LEU A 72 -0.93 -32.31 19.53
N SER A 73 -0.03 -33.22 19.20
CA SER A 73 0.86 -33.80 20.20
C SER A 73 1.91 -32.77 20.63
N PRO A 74 2.40 -32.77 21.86
CA PRO A 74 3.52 -31.92 22.27
C PRO A 74 4.69 -32.07 21.28
N TRP A 75 5.30 -30.93 20.90
CA TRP A 75 6.44 -30.85 19.98
C TRP A 75 6.19 -31.33 18.55
N GLN A 76 4.94 -31.66 18.20
CA GLN A 76 4.58 -32.06 16.84
C GLN A 76 4.90 -30.95 15.83
N ARG A 77 5.50 -31.34 14.71
CA ARG A 77 5.81 -30.42 13.63
C ARG A 77 4.56 -30.13 12.81
N VAL A 78 4.33 -28.84 12.51
CA VAL A 78 3.24 -28.34 11.66
C VAL A 78 3.85 -27.48 10.57
N ILE A 79 3.38 -27.64 9.34
CA ILE A 79 3.70 -26.72 8.25
C ILE A 79 2.45 -25.91 7.96
N LEU A 80 2.57 -24.58 8.05
CA LEU A 80 1.52 -23.65 7.65
C LEU A 80 1.85 -23.08 6.28
N HIS A 81 0.84 -23.00 5.43
CA HIS A 81 0.89 -22.39 4.12
C HIS A 81 -0.13 -21.27 4.05
N ALA A 82 0.26 -20.13 3.46
CA ALA A 82 -0.69 -19.12 2.98
C ALA A 82 -0.74 -19.17 1.46
N ARG A 83 -1.94 -18.97 0.89
CA ARG A 83 -2.17 -18.96 -0.55
C ARG A 83 -3.30 -18.00 -0.87
N PHE A 84 -3.08 -17.12 -1.84
CA PHE A 84 -4.09 -16.24 -2.41
C PHE A 84 -3.75 -15.87 -3.85
N VAL A 85 -4.72 -15.28 -4.56
CA VAL A 85 -4.57 -14.87 -5.96
C VAL A 85 -4.86 -13.38 -6.06
N ASP A 86 -4.02 -12.64 -6.78
CA ASP A 86 -4.18 -11.21 -7.01
C ASP A 86 -5.12 -10.87 -8.20
N ASP A 87 -5.24 -9.59 -8.57
CA ASP A 87 -6.10 -9.15 -9.67
C ASP A 87 -5.56 -9.48 -11.07
N TYR A 88 -4.31 -9.91 -11.18
CA TYR A 88 -3.70 -10.41 -12.41
C TYR A 88 -3.73 -11.94 -12.51
N ASP A 89 -4.49 -12.60 -11.62
CA ASP A 89 -4.54 -14.06 -11.48
C ASP A 89 -3.19 -14.69 -11.12
N ILE A 90 -2.27 -13.91 -10.55
CA ILE A 90 -1.00 -14.42 -10.01
C ILE A 90 -1.24 -15.05 -8.64
N GLU A 91 -0.76 -16.28 -8.50
CA GLU A 91 -0.81 -17.00 -7.22
C GLU A 91 0.37 -16.56 -6.33
N TRP A 92 0.03 -16.19 -5.11
CA TRP A 92 0.95 -15.81 -4.04
C TRP A 92 0.96 -16.86 -2.97
N THR A 93 2.14 -17.36 -2.59
CA THR A 93 2.30 -18.42 -1.62
C THR A 93 3.42 -18.12 -0.63
N SER A 94 3.24 -18.62 0.58
CA SER A 94 4.28 -18.67 1.60
C SER A 94 4.15 -19.94 2.42
N ARG A 95 5.23 -20.34 3.10
CA ARG A 95 5.20 -21.47 4.04
C ARG A 95 6.09 -21.20 5.24
N ALA A 96 5.69 -21.75 6.39
CA ALA A 96 6.50 -21.75 7.58
C ALA A 96 6.22 -22.99 8.43
N ALA A 97 7.25 -23.58 9.03
CA ALA A 97 7.10 -24.72 9.91
C ALA A 97 7.24 -24.28 11.37
N PHE A 98 6.45 -24.92 12.22
CA PHE A 98 6.40 -24.67 13.65
C PHE A 98 6.47 -25.99 14.42
N ARG A 99 6.78 -25.91 15.72
CA ARG A 99 6.59 -26.99 16.68
C ARG A 99 5.51 -26.63 17.68
N ALA A 100 4.57 -27.53 17.92
CA ALA A 100 3.59 -27.36 18.98
C ALA A 100 4.30 -27.23 20.34
N ASP A 101 3.72 -26.44 21.22
CA ASP A 101 4.17 -26.32 22.61
C ASP A 101 3.82 -27.59 23.43
N VAL A 102 4.13 -27.56 24.73
CA VAL A 102 3.83 -28.67 25.68
C VAL A 102 2.32 -28.95 25.80
N ARG A 103 1.45 -28.00 25.38
CA ARG A 103 -0.02 -28.13 25.40
C ARG A 103 -0.58 -28.60 24.06
N GLY A 104 0.30 -28.89 23.09
CA GLY A 104 -0.13 -29.24 21.73
C GLY A 104 -0.74 -28.08 20.95
N MET A 105 -0.19 -26.85 21.15
CA MET A 105 -0.66 -25.65 20.49
C MET A 105 0.46 -24.99 19.68
N VAL A 106 0.11 -24.38 18.55
CA VAL A 106 0.89 -23.41 17.79
C VAL A 106 0.14 -22.11 17.79
N ASP A 107 0.84 -21.00 18.10
CA ASP A 107 0.32 -19.63 18.08
C ASP A 107 1.36 -18.69 17.47
N LEU A 108 1.06 -18.15 16.28
CA LEU A 108 1.99 -17.31 15.56
C LEU A 108 2.25 -15.93 16.22
N SER A 109 1.37 -15.51 17.12
CA SER A 109 1.56 -14.26 17.87
C SER A 109 2.67 -14.35 18.92
N GLY A 110 3.01 -15.56 19.36
CA GLY A 110 4.00 -15.82 20.38
C GLY A 110 5.16 -16.73 19.95
N GLN A 111 5.13 -17.28 18.72
CA GLN A 111 6.11 -18.25 18.26
C GLN A 111 6.75 -17.84 16.93
N ALA A 112 8.07 -17.92 16.87
CA ALA A 112 8.82 -17.85 15.61
C ALA A 112 8.73 -19.22 14.87
N PRO A 113 8.73 -19.23 13.53
CA PRO A 113 8.87 -20.46 12.77
C PRO A 113 10.27 -21.08 12.97
N ILE A 114 10.35 -22.39 12.90
CA ILE A 114 11.63 -23.12 12.92
C ILE A 114 12.33 -23.10 11.55
N GLU A 115 11.55 -22.91 10.49
CA GLU A 115 12.00 -22.70 9.11
C GLU A 115 10.87 -22.10 8.27
N GLY A 116 11.15 -21.41 7.18
CA GLY A 116 10.13 -20.92 6.27
C GLY A 116 10.50 -19.66 5.52
N SER A 117 9.48 -19.01 4.97
CA SER A 117 9.60 -17.79 4.17
C SER A 117 9.92 -16.54 5.00
N TYR A 118 9.85 -16.63 6.34
CA TYR A 118 10.21 -15.53 7.24
C TYR A 118 10.85 -16.07 8.53
N THR A 119 11.43 -15.17 9.31
CA THR A 119 12.05 -15.44 10.60
C THR A 119 11.52 -14.48 11.67
N GLY A 120 11.69 -14.87 12.94
CA GLY A 120 11.20 -14.10 14.08
C GLY A 120 9.70 -14.29 14.34
N THR A 121 9.23 -13.80 15.48
CA THR A 121 7.81 -13.88 15.86
C THR A 121 7.04 -12.78 15.16
N ASP A 122 6.09 -13.16 14.30
CA ASP A 122 5.24 -12.25 13.57
C ASP A 122 3.94 -12.95 13.16
N PRO A 123 2.76 -12.51 13.65
CA PRO A 123 1.49 -13.13 13.31
C PRO A 123 1.13 -13.00 11.83
N MET A 124 1.65 -11.97 11.15
CA MET A 124 1.38 -11.69 9.74
C MET A 124 2.51 -12.16 8.81
N GLY A 125 3.51 -12.84 9.36
CA GLY A 125 4.68 -13.29 8.62
C GLY A 125 4.36 -14.10 7.36
N LEU A 126 3.36 -14.98 7.41
CA LEU A 126 2.89 -15.72 6.23
C LEU A 126 2.23 -14.85 5.16
N VAL A 127 1.77 -13.63 5.50
CA VAL A 127 1.14 -12.74 4.53
C VAL A 127 2.20 -11.92 3.81
N TRP A 128 3.04 -11.21 4.56
CA TRP A 128 4.01 -10.31 3.94
C TRP A 128 5.20 -11.04 3.28
N SER A 129 5.50 -12.26 3.70
CA SER A 129 6.55 -13.08 3.08
C SER A 129 6.08 -13.91 1.88
N ALA A 130 4.82 -13.77 1.46
CA ALA A 130 4.33 -14.47 0.29
C ALA A 130 5.05 -14.01 -0.98
N ASP A 131 5.36 -14.97 -1.87
CA ASP A 131 6.00 -14.76 -3.16
C ASP A 131 5.08 -15.19 -4.30
N GLY A 132 5.07 -14.41 -5.38
CA GLY A 132 4.23 -14.58 -6.57
C GLY A 132 5.04 -14.53 -7.87
N VAL A 133 6.26 -15.07 -7.85
CA VAL A 133 7.11 -15.24 -9.06
C VAL A 133 7.40 -13.92 -9.79
N GLY A 134 8.09 -12.98 -9.12
CA GLY A 134 8.77 -11.85 -9.77
C GLY A 134 7.87 -10.80 -10.43
N THR A 135 6.59 -10.79 -10.14
CA THR A 135 5.63 -9.81 -10.66
C THR A 135 5.17 -8.81 -9.59
N PRO A 136 4.86 -7.56 -9.97
CA PRO A 136 4.25 -6.62 -9.04
C PRO A 136 2.92 -7.16 -8.51
N TYR A 137 2.71 -7.05 -7.20
CA TYR A 137 1.45 -7.42 -6.56
C TYR A 137 0.32 -6.48 -7.02
N ALA A 138 -0.71 -7.06 -7.62
CA ALA A 138 -1.91 -6.32 -7.98
C ALA A 138 -2.86 -6.25 -6.78
N ILE A 139 -3.12 -5.04 -6.36
CA ILE A 139 -3.93 -4.76 -5.19
C ILE A 139 -5.38 -4.70 -5.58
N SER A 140 -6.17 -5.66 -5.07
CA SER A 140 -7.59 -5.70 -5.30
C SER A 140 -8.36 -4.73 -4.39
N LEU A 141 -9.24 -3.94 -4.99
CA LEU A 141 -10.32 -3.26 -4.26
C LEU A 141 -11.44 -4.24 -3.89
N ARG A 142 -11.46 -5.43 -4.49
CA ARG A 142 -12.45 -6.49 -4.22
C ARG A 142 -11.95 -7.43 -3.14
N PRO A 143 -12.85 -8.01 -2.31
CA PRO A 143 -12.47 -9.03 -1.36
C PRO A 143 -11.82 -10.23 -2.07
N ARG A 144 -10.60 -10.57 -1.70
CA ARG A 144 -9.90 -11.76 -2.21
C ARG A 144 -9.67 -12.73 -1.04
N PRO A 145 -10.02 -14.01 -1.18
CA PRO A 145 -9.81 -14.99 -0.12
C PRO A 145 -8.31 -15.31 0.01
N LEU A 146 -7.86 -15.33 1.25
CA LEU A 146 -6.59 -15.91 1.66
C LEU A 146 -6.88 -17.27 2.28
N PHE A 147 -6.21 -18.31 1.85
CA PHE A 147 -6.31 -19.64 2.43
C PHE A 147 -5.10 -19.91 3.32
N ILE A 148 -5.35 -20.21 4.59
CA ILE A 148 -4.33 -20.71 5.51
C ILE A 148 -4.55 -22.22 5.63
N THR A 149 -3.53 -22.99 5.31
CA THR A 149 -3.57 -24.47 5.36
C THR A 149 -2.49 -24.98 6.30
N ALA A 150 -2.87 -25.76 7.28
CA ALA A 150 -1.96 -26.50 8.14
C ALA A 150 -1.80 -27.94 7.62
N GLU A 151 -0.57 -28.42 7.57
CA GLU A 151 -0.21 -29.78 7.23
C GLU A 151 0.50 -30.43 8.42
N VAL A 152 -0.04 -31.57 8.86
CA VAL A 152 0.44 -32.36 10.02
C VAL A 152 0.38 -33.83 9.65
N ASP A 153 1.52 -34.51 9.59
CA ASP A 153 1.63 -35.93 9.24
C ASP A 153 0.82 -36.31 7.98
N GLY A 154 0.93 -35.49 6.93
CA GLY A 154 0.23 -35.71 5.65
C GLY A 154 -1.27 -35.34 5.65
N ARG A 155 -1.81 -34.94 6.80
CA ARG A 155 -3.21 -34.48 6.91
C ARG A 155 -3.28 -32.96 6.84
N LYS A 156 -4.35 -32.44 6.22
CA LYS A 156 -4.52 -30.98 6.00
C LYS A 156 -5.77 -30.45 6.68
N ALA A 157 -5.66 -29.27 7.26
CA ALA A 157 -6.77 -28.44 7.71
C ALA A 157 -6.64 -27.06 7.08
N SER A 158 -7.72 -26.54 6.51
CA SER A 158 -7.71 -25.22 5.83
C SER A 158 -8.76 -24.30 6.41
N VAL A 159 -8.41 -22.99 6.47
CA VAL A 159 -9.33 -21.91 6.81
C VAL A 159 -9.28 -20.88 5.69
N ARG A 160 -10.45 -20.49 5.19
CA ARG A 160 -10.60 -19.35 4.30
C ARG A 160 -10.69 -18.08 5.13
N VAL A 161 -9.75 -17.17 4.96
CA VAL A 161 -9.75 -15.84 5.58
C VAL A 161 -10.32 -14.85 4.59
N VAL A 162 -11.35 -14.13 5.00
CA VAL A 162 -11.97 -13.07 4.19
C VAL A 162 -11.32 -11.76 4.58
N ARG A 163 -10.51 -11.19 3.67
CA ARG A 163 -9.87 -9.89 3.83
C ARG A 163 -10.63 -8.86 3.01
N ASN A 164 -11.21 -7.89 3.68
CA ASN A 164 -12.05 -6.87 3.06
C ASN A 164 -11.32 -5.53 3.01
N LEU A 165 -11.24 -4.94 1.82
CA LEU A 165 -10.87 -3.54 1.64
C LEU A 165 -12.14 -2.68 1.55
N ILE A 166 -13.01 -3.01 0.62
CA ILE A 166 -14.33 -2.37 0.47
C ILE A 166 -15.38 -3.28 1.10
N THR A 167 -16.08 -2.77 2.10
CA THR A 167 -17.27 -3.37 2.70
C THR A 167 -18.47 -2.48 2.36
N GLY A 168 -19.67 -2.88 2.74
CA GLY A 168 -20.85 -1.99 2.65
C GLY A 168 -20.77 -0.72 3.52
N GLU A 169 -19.70 -0.57 4.29
CA GLU A 169 -19.42 0.60 5.15
C GLU A 169 -18.73 1.76 4.41
N ILE A 170 -18.19 1.51 3.22
CA ILE A 170 -17.57 2.54 2.36
C ILE A 170 -18.10 2.49 0.94
N GLU A 171 -18.18 3.66 0.33
CA GLU A 171 -18.57 3.85 -1.07
C GLU A 171 -17.42 4.44 -1.87
N GLY A 172 -17.33 4.06 -3.16
CA GLY A 172 -16.34 4.57 -4.10
C GLY A 172 -16.97 5.01 -5.40
N THR A 173 -16.77 6.28 -5.79
CA THR A 173 -17.36 6.90 -6.97
C THR A 173 -16.28 7.45 -7.89
N ASP A 174 -16.38 7.23 -9.19
CA ASP A 174 -15.47 7.84 -10.17
C ASP A 174 -15.76 9.34 -10.28
N VAL A 175 -14.71 10.15 -10.28
CA VAL A 175 -14.76 11.60 -10.47
C VAL A 175 -14.27 11.92 -11.87
N ARG A 176 -15.15 12.57 -12.66
CA ARG A 176 -14.88 13.01 -14.03
C ARG A 176 -15.58 14.33 -14.31
N GLU A 177 -15.44 15.28 -13.41
CA GLU A 177 -16.09 16.59 -13.49
C GLU A 177 -15.10 17.71 -13.19
N GLY A 178 -15.35 18.90 -13.70
CA GLY A 178 -14.44 20.06 -13.51
C GLY A 178 -13.04 19.85 -14.07
N GLY A 179 -12.85 18.93 -15.03
CA GLY A 179 -11.53 18.55 -15.54
C GLY A 179 -10.76 17.60 -14.63
N LEU A 180 -11.31 17.19 -13.50
CA LEU A 180 -10.71 16.25 -12.56
C LEU A 180 -10.96 14.81 -13.00
N TYR A 181 -9.94 13.98 -12.79
CA TYR A 181 -9.99 12.54 -12.99
C TYR A 181 -9.53 11.83 -11.73
N GLY A 182 -10.45 11.16 -11.05
CA GLY A 182 -10.14 10.54 -9.77
C GLY A 182 -11.12 9.45 -9.39
N ARG A 183 -10.91 8.90 -8.19
CA ARG A 183 -11.88 8.05 -7.52
C ARG A 183 -12.02 8.51 -6.07
N PHE A 184 -13.23 8.85 -5.70
CA PHE A 184 -13.59 9.35 -4.38
C PHE A 184 -14.18 8.22 -3.55
N PHE A 185 -13.59 8.01 -2.36
CA PHE A 185 -14.04 7.03 -1.37
C PHE A 185 -14.47 7.76 -0.12
N ARG A 186 -15.54 7.28 0.51
CA ARG A 186 -16.09 7.85 1.75
C ARG A 186 -16.78 6.79 2.58
N PRO A 187 -17.03 7.01 3.88
CA PRO A 187 -17.99 6.24 4.64
C PRO A 187 -19.39 6.28 3.95
N ALA A 188 -20.08 5.14 3.92
CA ALA A 188 -21.37 5.02 3.25
C ALA A 188 -22.48 5.81 3.96
N ALA A 189 -22.33 6.05 5.26
CA ALA A 189 -23.26 6.79 6.10
C ALA A 189 -22.52 7.55 7.20
N GLY A 190 -23.17 8.49 7.84
CA GLY A 190 -22.65 9.28 8.95
C GLY A 190 -22.57 10.78 8.65
N ASP A 191 -22.04 11.52 9.61
CA ASP A 191 -21.78 12.95 9.48
C ASP A 191 -20.60 13.22 8.51
N PRO A 192 -20.48 14.45 7.98
CA PRO A 192 -19.33 14.85 7.18
C PRO A 192 -18.00 14.59 7.91
N VAL A 193 -17.03 14.01 7.20
CA VAL A 193 -15.73 13.60 7.71
C VAL A 193 -14.59 14.44 7.12
N PRO A 194 -13.39 14.46 7.72
CA PRO A 194 -12.25 15.16 7.13
C PRO A 194 -11.92 14.66 5.73
N GLY A 195 -11.49 15.57 4.84
CA GLY A 195 -11.14 15.26 3.46
C GLY A 195 -9.66 14.97 3.28
N MET A 196 -9.33 14.02 2.38
CA MET A 196 -7.96 13.65 2.04
C MET A 196 -7.75 13.65 0.53
N LEU A 197 -6.69 14.30 0.06
CA LEU A 197 -6.19 14.15 -1.30
C LEU A 197 -5.10 13.10 -1.32
N VAL A 198 -5.23 12.07 -2.16
CA VAL A 198 -4.28 10.95 -2.26
C VAL A 198 -3.62 10.95 -3.64
N LEU A 199 -2.29 10.99 -3.67
CA LEU A 199 -1.49 11.24 -4.87
C LEU A 199 -0.54 10.09 -5.16
N GLY A 200 -0.65 9.53 -6.37
CA GLY A 200 0.32 8.56 -6.90
C GLY A 200 1.64 9.22 -7.31
N GLY A 201 2.60 8.41 -7.71
CA GLY A 201 3.93 8.82 -8.14
C GLY A 201 4.05 9.11 -9.65
N SER A 202 5.14 8.62 -10.25
CA SER A 202 5.50 8.88 -11.65
C SER A 202 4.89 7.90 -12.66
N GLU A 203 4.08 6.94 -12.24
CA GLU A 203 3.42 5.96 -13.11
C GLU A 203 2.26 6.52 -13.92
N GLY A 204 1.65 7.61 -13.46
CA GLY A 204 0.49 8.25 -14.11
C GLY A 204 -0.83 7.50 -13.96
N GLY A 205 -1.90 8.10 -14.44
CA GLY A 205 -3.24 7.56 -14.30
C GLY A 205 -3.72 7.49 -12.85
N LEU A 206 -4.66 6.61 -12.58
CA LEU A 206 -5.07 6.29 -11.20
C LEU A 206 -4.25 5.10 -10.70
N ALA A 207 -3.21 5.38 -9.95
CA ALA A 207 -2.35 4.38 -9.34
C ALA A 207 -3.15 3.42 -8.45
N PRO A 208 -3.05 2.10 -8.64
CA PRO A 208 -3.82 1.13 -7.85
C PRO A 208 -3.55 1.25 -6.35
N TYR A 209 -2.31 1.54 -5.94
CA TYR A 209 -1.96 1.72 -4.53
C TYR A 209 -2.58 3.01 -3.95
N ALA A 210 -2.63 4.12 -4.72
CA ALA A 210 -3.29 5.35 -4.27
C ALA A 210 -4.81 5.17 -4.11
N MET A 211 -5.45 4.44 -5.02
CA MET A 211 -6.87 4.08 -4.88
C MET A 211 -7.12 3.22 -3.63
N ARG A 212 -6.22 2.27 -3.35
CA ARG A 212 -6.33 1.45 -2.15
C ARG A 212 -6.13 2.27 -0.89
N GLU A 213 -5.14 3.15 -0.86
CA GLU A 213 -4.87 4.04 0.27
C GLU A 213 -6.06 4.96 0.55
N ALA A 214 -6.68 5.52 -0.50
CA ALA A 214 -7.91 6.31 -0.37
C ALA A 214 -9.08 5.48 0.19
N ALA A 215 -9.24 4.23 -0.25
CA ALA A 215 -10.27 3.34 0.29
C ALA A 215 -10.01 2.96 1.75
N LEU A 216 -8.74 2.75 2.15
CA LEU A 216 -8.36 2.51 3.54
C LEU A 216 -8.62 3.73 4.42
N LEU A 217 -8.26 4.93 3.96
CA LEU A 217 -8.59 6.16 4.66
C LEU A 217 -10.12 6.30 4.86
N ALA A 218 -10.92 5.92 3.88
CA ALA A 218 -12.38 5.92 4.02
C ALA A 218 -12.87 4.95 5.09
N ARG A 219 -12.26 3.77 5.23
CA ARG A 219 -12.54 2.84 6.34
C ARG A 219 -12.21 3.45 7.71
N HIS A 220 -11.17 4.28 7.76
CA HIS A 220 -10.79 5.00 8.97
C HIS A 220 -11.54 6.32 9.17
N GLY A 221 -12.64 6.56 8.45
CA GLY A 221 -13.52 7.70 8.65
C GLY A 221 -13.02 9.00 8.03
N TYR A 222 -12.38 8.92 6.88
CA TYR A 222 -12.01 10.05 6.03
C TYR A 222 -12.78 10.01 4.71
N ALA A 223 -12.95 11.13 4.04
CA ALA A 223 -13.41 11.19 2.65
C ALA A 223 -12.21 11.45 1.75
N ALA A 224 -11.81 10.47 0.95
CA ALA A 224 -10.51 10.48 0.27
C ALA A 224 -10.65 10.43 -1.26
N LEU A 225 -10.00 11.38 -1.95
CA LEU A 225 -9.92 11.46 -3.40
C LEU A 225 -8.56 10.98 -3.88
N ALA A 226 -8.50 9.77 -4.48
CA ALA A 226 -7.36 9.36 -5.30
C ALA A 226 -7.43 10.12 -6.63
N LEU A 227 -6.44 10.97 -6.92
CA LEU A 227 -6.45 11.88 -8.05
C LEU A 227 -5.37 11.51 -9.07
N ALA A 228 -5.76 11.36 -10.34
CA ALA A 228 -4.83 11.33 -11.47
C ALA A 228 -4.51 12.76 -11.89
N TYR A 229 -3.28 13.01 -12.33
CA TYR A 229 -2.86 14.35 -12.77
C TYR A 229 -2.08 14.34 -14.09
N PHE A 230 -1.83 13.17 -14.66
CA PHE A 230 -1.36 12.96 -16.04
C PHE A 230 -1.70 11.53 -16.51
N TYR A 231 -1.56 11.27 -17.81
CA TYR A 231 -1.75 9.97 -18.45
C TYR A 231 -3.14 9.35 -18.22
N LEU A 232 -4.20 10.18 -18.13
CA LEU A 232 -5.59 9.70 -18.03
C LEU A 232 -6.56 10.71 -18.65
N GLY A 233 -7.46 10.26 -19.52
CA GLY A 233 -8.52 11.08 -20.12
C GLY A 233 -7.94 12.26 -20.91
N SER A 234 -8.36 13.49 -20.60
CA SER A 234 -7.86 14.72 -21.21
C SER A 234 -6.67 15.34 -20.48
N LEU A 235 -6.16 14.69 -19.43
CA LEU A 235 -4.96 15.14 -18.72
C LEU A 235 -3.72 15.07 -19.63
N PRO A 236 -2.64 15.82 -19.31
CA PRO A 236 -1.38 15.72 -20.04
C PRO A 236 -0.93 14.27 -20.20
N TYR A 237 -0.51 13.89 -21.41
CA TYR A 237 0.02 12.54 -21.64
C TYR A 237 1.35 12.29 -20.92
N ARG A 238 2.16 13.33 -20.75
CA ARG A 238 3.47 13.29 -20.09
C ARG A 238 3.45 14.00 -18.75
N PHE A 239 4.32 13.58 -17.85
CA PHE A 239 4.57 14.24 -16.57
C PHE A 239 5.39 15.54 -16.77
N VAL A 240 4.83 16.52 -17.46
CA VAL A 240 5.50 17.75 -17.85
C VAL A 240 4.58 18.95 -17.64
N ARG A 241 5.08 19.98 -16.97
CA ARG A 241 4.41 21.29 -16.76
C ARG A 241 3.01 21.16 -16.17
N ILE A 242 2.83 20.24 -15.21
CA ILE A 242 1.54 20.06 -14.54
C ILE A 242 1.32 21.26 -13.61
N PRO A 243 0.19 22.00 -13.77
CA PRO A 243 -0.07 23.17 -12.95
C PRO A 243 -0.51 22.80 -11.53
N LEU A 244 0.05 23.42 -10.50
CA LEU A 244 -0.42 23.22 -9.13
C LEU A 244 -1.87 23.65 -8.94
N GLU A 245 -2.36 24.56 -9.77
CA GLU A 245 -3.75 25.02 -9.82
C GLU A 245 -4.76 23.87 -10.10
N TYR A 246 -4.33 22.83 -10.82
CA TYR A 246 -5.13 21.63 -11.02
C TYR A 246 -5.48 20.96 -9.67
N PHE A 247 -4.51 20.88 -8.77
CA PHE A 247 -4.71 20.35 -7.43
C PHE A 247 -5.49 21.31 -6.54
N GLY A 248 -5.32 22.63 -6.73
CA GLY A 248 -6.18 23.63 -6.12
C GLY A 248 -7.65 23.42 -6.46
N SER A 249 -7.97 23.10 -7.73
CA SER A 249 -9.34 22.76 -8.15
C SER A 249 -9.84 21.47 -7.46
N ALA A 250 -8.97 20.48 -7.23
CA ALA A 250 -9.34 19.26 -6.51
C ALA A 250 -9.58 19.52 -5.01
N ILE A 251 -8.81 20.42 -4.39
CA ILE A 251 -9.02 20.86 -3.00
C ILE A 251 -10.37 21.57 -2.88
N GLU A 252 -10.69 22.50 -3.77
CA GLU A 252 -11.99 23.19 -3.78
C GLU A 252 -13.16 22.21 -4.07
N TRP A 253 -12.94 21.24 -4.94
CA TRP A 253 -13.92 20.18 -5.18
C TRP A 253 -14.21 19.37 -3.90
N LEU A 254 -13.16 18.97 -3.16
CA LEU A 254 -13.31 18.28 -1.88
C LEU A 254 -14.07 19.14 -0.86
N LYS A 255 -13.71 20.43 -0.73
CA LYS A 255 -14.37 21.37 0.19
C LYS A 255 -15.85 21.52 -0.11
N GLY A 256 -16.23 21.45 -1.38
CA GLY A 256 -17.63 21.59 -1.83
C GLY A 256 -18.48 20.32 -1.65
N ARG A 257 -17.91 19.20 -1.20
CA ARG A 257 -18.68 17.96 -1.02
C ARG A 257 -19.46 17.96 0.29
N PRO A 258 -20.74 17.59 0.28
CA PRO A 258 -21.55 17.54 1.48
C PRO A 258 -21.05 16.48 2.50
N GLU A 259 -20.34 15.46 2.02
CA GLU A 259 -19.75 14.39 2.85
C GLU A 259 -18.42 14.80 3.50
N VAL A 260 -17.86 15.96 3.13
CA VAL A 260 -16.55 16.41 3.57
C VAL A 260 -16.64 17.60 4.52
N ARG A 261 -15.94 17.53 5.63
CA ARG A 261 -15.67 18.70 6.47
C ARG A 261 -14.61 19.56 5.78
N GLY A 262 -15.06 20.55 5.02
CA GLY A 262 -14.19 21.38 4.18
C GLY A 262 -13.17 22.24 4.93
N ASP A 263 -13.29 22.35 6.25
CA ASP A 263 -12.34 22.99 7.16
C ASP A 263 -11.26 22.03 7.70
N ARG A 264 -11.25 20.77 7.25
CA ARG A 264 -10.37 19.70 7.74
C ARG A 264 -9.87 18.85 6.58
N LEU A 265 -8.85 19.35 5.89
CA LEU A 265 -8.28 18.68 4.73
C LEU A 265 -6.82 18.27 4.95
N GLY A 266 -6.43 17.16 4.35
CA GLY A 266 -5.06 16.70 4.32
C GLY A 266 -4.66 16.19 2.95
N VAL A 267 -3.36 15.97 2.77
CA VAL A 267 -2.79 15.38 1.56
C VAL A 267 -1.80 14.29 1.93
N ILE A 268 -1.81 13.21 1.17
CA ILE A 268 -0.86 12.11 1.26
C ILE A 268 -0.38 11.76 -0.15
N GLY A 269 0.91 11.54 -0.30
CA GLY A 269 1.48 11.18 -1.58
C GLY A 269 2.72 10.31 -1.47
N THR A 270 2.98 9.53 -2.52
CA THR A 270 4.09 8.58 -2.59
C THR A 270 5.05 8.96 -3.71
N SER A 271 6.37 8.89 -3.45
CA SER A 271 7.41 9.16 -4.47
C SER A 271 7.29 10.60 -5.02
N ARG A 272 7.11 10.77 -6.32
CA ARG A 272 6.80 12.08 -6.93
C ARG A 272 5.51 12.69 -6.37
N GLY A 273 4.56 11.85 -5.94
CA GLY A 273 3.37 12.30 -5.20
C GLY A 273 3.70 12.82 -3.79
N GLY A 274 4.74 12.27 -3.15
CA GLY A 274 5.26 12.76 -1.87
C GLY A 274 5.92 14.15 -1.99
N GLU A 275 6.72 14.37 -3.03
CA GLU A 275 7.22 15.70 -3.41
C GLU A 275 6.06 16.68 -3.63
N LEU A 276 5.06 16.24 -4.40
CA LEU A 276 3.87 17.04 -4.69
C LEU A 276 3.07 17.35 -3.43
N ALA A 277 2.89 16.40 -2.52
CA ALA A 277 2.19 16.63 -1.25
C ALA A 277 2.84 17.76 -0.44
N LEU A 278 4.17 17.81 -0.37
CA LEU A 278 4.92 18.89 0.27
C LEU A 278 4.73 20.23 -0.47
N LEU A 279 4.76 20.22 -1.81
CA LEU A 279 4.48 21.41 -2.61
C LEU A 279 3.07 21.95 -2.35
N LEU A 280 2.07 21.08 -2.33
CA LEU A 280 0.68 21.48 -2.10
C LEU A 280 0.49 22.02 -0.67
N GLY A 281 1.06 21.37 0.34
CA GLY A 281 1.04 21.88 1.72
C GLY A 281 1.64 23.27 1.85
N ALA A 282 2.70 23.57 1.08
CA ALA A 282 3.35 24.89 1.08
C ALA A 282 2.57 25.97 0.32
N HIS A 283 1.67 25.60 -0.60
CA HIS A 283 0.95 26.56 -1.47
C HIS A 283 -0.53 26.69 -1.14
N TYR A 284 -1.13 25.69 -0.48
CA TYR A 284 -2.56 25.65 -0.17
C TYR A 284 -2.75 25.49 1.36
N PRO A 285 -2.99 26.59 2.09
CA PRO A 285 -3.13 26.59 3.54
C PRO A 285 -4.36 25.83 4.05
N GLU A 286 -5.28 25.43 3.16
CA GLU A 286 -6.42 24.57 3.44
C GLU A 286 -6.01 23.15 3.82
N LEU A 287 -4.78 22.73 3.41
CA LEU A 287 -4.23 21.44 3.76
C LEU A 287 -3.56 21.49 5.15
N GLU A 288 -4.25 20.95 6.13
CA GLU A 288 -3.86 20.98 7.54
C GLU A 288 -3.08 19.75 8.03
N ALA A 289 -2.83 18.79 7.16
CA ALA A 289 -2.00 17.62 7.42
C ALA A 289 -1.33 17.17 6.11
N VAL A 290 -0.03 16.95 6.14
CA VAL A 290 0.75 16.57 4.97
C VAL A 290 1.55 15.31 5.26
N VAL A 291 1.37 14.27 4.43
CA VAL A 291 2.13 13.02 4.51
C VAL A 291 2.90 12.81 3.21
N SER A 292 4.21 12.61 3.32
CA SER A 292 5.10 12.32 2.21
C SER A 292 5.77 10.98 2.39
N TYR A 293 5.36 9.99 1.62
CA TYR A 293 6.03 8.68 1.54
C TYR A 293 7.13 8.72 0.48
N VAL A 294 8.33 8.36 0.87
CA VAL A 294 9.53 8.26 0.02
C VAL A 294 9.63 9.42 -0.97
N GLY A 295 9.29 10.62 -0.49
CA GLY A 295 9.22 11.84 -1.28
C GLY A 295 10.53 12.64 -1.29
N SER A 296 10.42 13.94 -1.55
CA SER A 296 11.56 14.85 -1.62
C SER A 296 11.24 16.24 -1.10
N GLY A 297 12.17 16.82 -0.33
CA GLY A 297 12.19 18.26 0.03
C GLY A 297 12.67 19.18 -1.09
N PHE A 298 13.05 18.62 -2.24
CA PHE A 298 13.39 19.36 -3.45
C PHE A 298 12.41 19.10 -4.57
N VAL A 299 12.30 20.06 -5.48
CA VAL A 299 11.61 19.92 -6.75
C VAL A 299 12.54 19.30 -7.78
N PHE A 300 12.08 18.26 -8.47
CA PHE A 300 12.78 17.65 -9.59
C PHE A 300 12.06 17.85 -10.92
N PRO A 301 12.78 17.81 -12.07
CA PRO A 301 12.18 17.88 -13.39
C PRO A 301 11.34 16.61 -13.69
N SER A 302 10.79 16.54 -14.88
CA SER A 302 10.10 15.36 -15.38
C SER A 302 11.00 14.11 -15.30
N PRO A 303 10.49 12.95 -14.89
CA PRO A 303 11.24 11.70 -14.97
C PRO A 303 11.65 11.33 -16.40
N ALA A 304 10.96 11.88 -17.40
CA ALA A 304 11.19 11.59 -18.81
C ALA A 304 12.15 12.58 -19.52
N GLY A 305 12.80 13.49 -18.76
CA GLY A 305 13.75 14.45 -19.32
C GLY A 305 13.88 15.75 -18.53
N PRO A 306 14.63 16.73 -19.02
CA PRO A 306 14.96 17.95 -18.29
C PRO A 306 13.81 18.97 -18.20
N GLU A 307 12.65 18.67 -18.77
CA GLU A 307 11.49 19.55 -18.75
C GLU A 307 10.94 19.72 -17.32
N PRO A 308 10.46 20.91 -16.95
CA PRO A 308 9.84 21.11 -15.64
C PRO A 308 8.67 20.15 -15.42
N ALA A 309 8.62 19.50 -14.26
CA ALA A 309 7.47 18.67 -13.86
C ALA A 309 6.26 19.54 -13.50
N TRP A 310 6.49 20.61 -12.73
CA TRP A 310 5.46 21.42 -12.11
C TRP A 310 5.51 22.87 -12.58
N THR A 311 4.34 23.49 -12.63
CA THR A 311 4.20 24.94 -12.82
C THR A 311 3.30 25.54 -11.74
N PHE A 312 3.52 26.82 -11.42
CA PHE A 312 2.62 27.59 -10.57
C PHE A 312 2.46 29.00 -11.14
N ARG A 313 1.21 29.46 -11.30
CA ARG A 313 0.87 30.73 -11.96
C ARG A 313 1.51 30.86 -13.34
N GLY A 314 1.46 29.74 -14.09
CA GLY A 314 2.02 29.65 -15.44
C GLY A 314 3.55 29.60 -15.53
N LYS A 315 4.27 29.66 -14.41
CA LYS A 315 5.75 29.63 -14.37
C LYS A 315 6.25 28.26 -13.92
N PRO A 316 7.30 27.72 -14.57
CA PRO A 316 7.97 26.52 -14.07
C PRO A 316 8.53 26.73 -12.66
N LEU A 317 8.37 25.71 -11.81
CA LEU A 317 9.07 25.69 -10.52
C LEU A 317 10.56 25.42 -10.73
N PRO A 318 11.45 26.12 -10.01
CA PRO A 318 12.87 25.80 -10.00
C PRO A 318 13.09 24.34 -9.54
N SER A 319 14.04 23.63 -10.16
CA SER A 319 14.28 22.22 -9.87
C SER A 319 15.78 21.89 -9.91
N ILE A 320 16.17 20.82 -9.21
CA ILE A 320 17.50 20.21 -9.29
C ILE A 320 17.46 19.15 -10.39
N PRO A 321 18.43 19.14 -11.33
CA PRO A 321 18.38 18.25 -12.49
C PRO A 321 18.35 16.75 -12.16
N ASN A 322 19.05 16.32 -11.11
CA ASN A 322 19.20 14.91 -10.77
C ASN A 322 19.20 14.69 -9.24
N PRO A 323 18.36 13.79 -8.70
CA PRO A 323 18.31 13.50 -7.26
C PRO A 323 19.59 12.87 -6.71
N PHE A 324 20.42 12.23 -7.54
CA PHE A 324 21.69 11.63 -7.12
C PHE A 324 22.88 12.62 -7.14
N ASP A 325 22.72 13.76 -7.81
CA ASP A 325 23.78 14.75 -7.98
C ASP A 325 23.57 16.02 -7.15
N ILE A 326 22.81 15.96 -6.06
CA ILE A 326 22.51 17.12 -5.21
C ILE A 326 23.79 17.82 -4.74
N LEU A 327 24.84 17.04 -4.41
CA LEU A 327 26.14 17.57 -3.99
C LEU A 327 26.89 18.34 -5.12
N GLN A 328 26.51 18.12 -6.37
CA GLN A 328 27.09 18.79 -7.54
C GLN A 328 26.27 20.02 -7.97
N ALA A 329 25.04 20.18 -7.44
CA ALA A 329 24.22 21.33 -7.73
C ALA A 329 24.78 22.60 -7.10
N LYS A 330 24.66 23.74 -7.80
CA LYS A 330 25.11 25.01 -7.26
C LYS A 330 24.25 25.40 -6.04
N PRO A 331 24.80 26.03 -4.99
CA PRO A 331 24.04 26.46 -3.81
C PRO A 331 22.76 27.25 -4.16
N GLU A 332 22.83 28.16 -5.13
CA GLU A 332 21.66 28.93 -5.58
C GLU A 332 20.56 28.06 -6.23
N GLN A 333 20.90 26.93 -6.85
CA GLN A 333 19.94 26.00 -7.43
C GLN A 333 19.28 25.20 -6.31
N ILE A 334 20.07 24.78 -5.32
CA ILE A 334 19.61 24.08 -4.12
C ILE A 334 18.57 24.94 -3.41
N ASP A 335 18.90 26.20 -3.08
CA ASP A 335 18.01 27.11 -2.36
C ASP A 335 16.70 27.36 -3.11
N LYS A 336 16.76 27.55 -4.43
CA LYS A 336 15.57 27.81 -5.26
C LYS A 336 14.68 26.59 -5.46
N ALA A 337 15.27 25.40 -5.50
CA ALA A 337 14.53 24.14 -5.71
C ALA A 337 13.99 23.52 -4.41
N GLN A 338 14.43 24.02 -3.26
CA GLN A 338 13.93 23.57 -1.97
C GLN A 338 12.45 23.94 -1.80
N ILE A 339 11.64 22.96 -1.44
CA ILE A 339 10.21 23.19 -1.17
C ILE A 339 10.07 23.98 0.13
N PRO A 340 9.32 25.11 0.14
CA PRO A 340 9.14 25.94 1.34
C PRO A 340 8.15 25.30 2.33
N VAL A 341 8.51 24.11 2.84
CA VAL A 341 7.65 23.26 3.70
C VAL A 341 7.24 23.94 5.01
N GLU A 342 7.97 24.94 5.48
CA GLU A 342 7.65 25.76 6.66
C GLU A 342 6.33 26.52 6.51
N ARG A 343 5.84 26.70 5.29
CA ARG A 343 4.56 27.38 5.02
C ARG A 343 3.34 26.50 5.19
N THR A 344 3.54 25.19 5.40
CA THR A 344 2.44 24.25 5.60
C THR A 344 1.65 24.60 6.87
N ASN A 345 0.33 24.64 6.76
CA ASN A 345 -0.59 25.01 7.85
C ASN A 345 -0.98 23.77 8.70
N GLY A 346 -0.02 22.97 9.14
CA GLY A 346 -0.27 21.77 9.93
C GLY A 346 0.97 20.89 10.04
N PRO A 347 0.90 19.76 10.75
CA PRO A 347 2.01 18.84 10.86
C PRO A 347 2.37 18.20 9.52
N VAL A 348 3.65 17.93 9.35
CA VAL A 348 4.23 17.23 8.21
C VAL A 348 4.82 15.91 8.72
N LEU A 349 4.41 14.80 8.10
CA LEU A 349 4.98 13.47 8.34
C LEU A 349 5.76 13.02 7.10
N LEU A 350 7.07 12.87 7.28
CA LEU A 350 8.00 12.37 6.29
C LEU A 350 8.33 10.91 6.58
N ILE A 351 8.19 10.03 5.59
CA ILE A 351 8.44 8.60 5.69
C ILE A 351 9.39 8.19 4.57
N SER A 352 10.48 7.49 4.88
CA SER A 352 11.46 7.06 3.88
C SER A 352 12.12 5.73 4.24
N GLY A 353 12.76 5.10 3.25
CA GLY A 353 13.58 3.90 3.42
C GLY A 353 15.04 4.19 3.09
N ASP A 354 15.96 3.72 3.96
CA ASP A 354 17.39 3.97 3.78
C ASP A 354 18.01 3.14 2.65
N GLU A 355 17.36 2.01 2.30
CA GLU A 355 17.75 1.15 1.18
C GLU A 355 16.88 1.40 -0.08
N ASP A 356 16.35 2.61 -0.25
CA ASP A 356 15.59 3.02 -1.43
C ASP A 356 16.49 3.00 -2.67
N GLN A 357 16.14 2.13 -3.64
CA GLN A 357 16.89 1.95 -4.89
C GLN A 357 16.37 2.80 -6.06
N ILE A 358 15.31 3.57 -5.87
CA ILE A 358 14.75 4.46 -6.89
C ILE A 358 15.39 5.84 -6.82
N TRP A 359 15.48 6.41 -5.62
CA TRP A 359 16.17 7.66 -5.32
C TRP A 359 16.51 7.75 -3.83
N PRO A 360 17.42 8.62 -3.40
CA PRO A 360 17.84 8.69 -1.99
C PRO A 360 16.78 9.36 -1.11
N SER A 361 15.59 8.72 -0.96
CA SER A 361 14.43 9.34 -0.31
C SER A 361 14.68 9.79 1.13
N THR A 362 15.55 9.11 1.87
CA THR A 362 15.92 9.50 3.24
C THR A 362 16.64 10.85 3.24
N GLN A 363 17.67 11.01 2.40
CA GLN A 363 18.41 12.27 2.29
C GLN A 363 17.51 13.40 1.76
N LEU A 364 16.65 13.08 0.79
CA LEU A 364 15.71 14.04 0.22
C LEU A 364 14.65 14.50 1.24
N SER A 365 14.17 13.60 2.08
CA SER A 365 13.22 13.91 3.17
C SER A 365 13.89 14.66 4.30
N GLN A 366 15.15 14.33 4.62
CA GLN A 366 15.94 15.01 5.64
C GLN A 366 16.03 16.51 5.39
N VAL A 367 16.21 16.93 4.14
CA VAL A 367 16.24 18.36 3.74
C VAL A 367 14.95 19.08 4.13
N ALA A 368 13.79 18.45 3.92
CA ALA A 368 12.51 19.01 4.33
C ALA A 368 12.42 19.13 5.87
N MET A 369 12.86 18.10 6.59
CA MET A 369 12.84 18.11 8.06
C MET A 369 13.76 19.17 8.65
N GLU A 370 14.98 19.32 8.14
CA GLU A 370 15.93 20.36 8.55
C GLU A 370 15.33 21.76 8.35
N ARG A 371 14.65 21.98 7.22
CA ARG A 371 13.97 23.24 6.95
C ARG A 371 12.82 23.49 7.93
N LEU A 372 11.99 22.50 8.23
CA LEU A 372 10.92 22.61 9.25
C LEU A 372 11.49 22.98 10.62
N GLN A 373 12.58 22.32 11.05
CA GLN A 373 13.26 22.57 12.32
C GLN A 373 13.88 23.97 12.37
N HIS A 374 14.56 24.38 11.29
CA HIS A 374 15.19 25.70 11.20
C HIS A 374 14.19 26.85 11.41
N HIS A 375 12.97 26.69 10.90
CA HIS A 375 11.91 27.71 11.03
C HIS A 375 11.12 27.64 12.34
N GLY A 376 11.42 26.71 13.25
CA GLY A 376 10.88 26.66 14.60
C GLY A 376 9.34 26.61 14.67
N ARG A 377 8.73 25.78 13.82
CA ARG A 377 7.27 25.67 13.73
C ARG A 377 6.64 25.13 15.02
N SER A 378 5.40 25.52 15.28
CA SER A 378 4.63 25.05 16.45
C SER A 378 3.98 23.68 16.27
N TYR A 379 4.04 23.10 15.08
CA TYR A 379 3.45 21.80 14.76
C TYR A 379 4.38 20.64 15.15
N GLN A 380 3.80 19.48 15.42
CA GLN A 380 4.55 18.25 15.66
C GLN A 380 4.91 17.60 14.32
N ASP A 381 5.93 18.13 13.67
CA ASP A 381 6.49 17.55 12.46
C ASP A 381 7.28 16.29 12.82
N GLU A 382 7.16 15.25 12.00
CA GLU A 382 7.83 13.97 12.24
C GLU A 382 8.56 13.50 10.98
N PHE A 383 9.81 13.02 11.16
CA PHE A 383 10.55 12.30 10.14
C PHE A 383 10.83 10.88 10.62
N ARG A 384 10.30 9.90 9.92
CA ARG A 384 10.52 8.48 10.17
C ARG A 384 11.19 7.82 8.99
N HIS A 385 12.42 7.40 9.15
CA HIS A 385 13.13 6.56 8.19
C HIS A 385 13.33 5.15 8.73
N TYR A 386 13.43 4.19 7.81
CA TYR A 386 13.52 2.77 8.12
C TYR A 386 14.80 2.20 7.51
N PRO A 387 15.79 1.76 8.34
CA PRO A 387 17.10 1.35 7.85
C PRO A 387 17.08 0.22 6.83
N GLU A 388 16.12 -0.71 6.94
CA GLU A 388 16.04 -1.88 6.07
C GLU A 388 14.89 -1.79 5.05
N ALA A 389 14.25 -0.63 4.88
CA ALA A 389 13.18 -0.45 3.90
C ALA A 389 13.66 0.24 2.64
N GLY A 390 13.02 -0.09 1.52
CA GLY A 390 13.23 0.52 0.22
C GLY A 390 12.16 1.54 -0.15
N HIS A 391 11.99 1.78 -1.46
CA HIS A 391 11.00 2.73 -2.01
C HIS A 391 9.54 2.29 -1.85
N GLY A 392 9.28 1.01 -1.65
CA GLY A 392 7.95 0.41 -1.69
C GLY A 392 7.18 0.44 -0.37
N ILE A 393 7.35 1.48 0.46
CA ILE A 393 6.58 1.61 1.72
C ILE A 393 5.12 1.93 1.39
N GLN A 394 4.18 1.15 1.98
CA GLN A 394 2.76 1.18 1.66
C GLN A 394 1.93 0.69 2.87
N PRO A 395 0.58 0.78 2.87
CA PRO A 395 -0.23 0.21 3.94
C PRO A 395 0.06 -1.28 4.20
N PRO A 396 -0.11 -1.78 5.46
CA PRO A 396 0.46 -3.03 5.94
C PRO A 396 -0.22 -4.31 5.41
N TYR A 397 0.36 -5.43 5.78
CA TYR A 397 -0.16 -6.79 5.63
C TYR A 397 -0.42 -7.22 4.21
N GLN A 398 0.53 -6.93 3.33
CA GLN A 398 0.61 -7.37 1.94
C GLN A 398 1.96 -8.01 1.68
N PRO A 399 2.10 -8.73 0.54
CA PRO A 399 3.42 -9.18 0.11
C PRO A 399 4.42 -8.04 0.02
N ALA A 400 5.55 -8.19 0.72
CA ALA A 400 6.66 -7.27 0.67
C ALA A 400 7.69 -7.65 -0.42
N THR A 401 7.60 -8.84 -0.97
CA THR A 401 8.49 -9.40 -2.00
C THR A 401 8.62 -8.51 -3.22
N PRO A 402 7.53 -7.98 -3.82
CA PRO A 402 7.64 -7.06 -4.95
C PRO A 402 8.40 -5.78 -4.61
N GLY A 403 8.18 -5.25 -3.41
CA GLY A 403 8.89 -4.07 -2.91
C GLY A 403 10.40 -4.32 -2.88
N THR A 404 10.82 -5.41 -2.26
CA THR A 404 12.23 -5.80 -2.18
C THR A 404 12.87 -5.96 -3.55
N TYR A 405 12.20 -6.61 -4.49
CA TYR A 405 12.74 -6.90 -5.81
C TYR A 405 12.97 -5.66 -6.68
N TYR A 406 12.01 -4.71 -6.67
CA TYR A 406 12.04 -3.55 -7.56
C TYR A 406 12.49 -2.26 -6.90
N TYR A 407 12.34 -2.16 -5.57
CA TYR A 407 12.43 -0.88 -4.85
C TYR A 407 13.44 -0.90 -3.72
N GLY A 408 14.10 -2.03 -3.48
CA GLY A 408 15.10 -2.20 -2.41
C GLY A 408 14.50 -2.59 -1.06
N GLY A 409 15.34 -2.59 -0.06
CA GLY A 409 15.02 -3.04 1.29
C GLY A 409 15.00 -4.55 1.48
N SER A 410 14.84 -4.99 2.72
CA SER A 410 14.60 -6.39 3.08
C SER A 410 13.11 -6.70 3.18
N LEU A 411 12.72 -7.98 3.05
CA LEU A 411 11.31 -8.39 3.25
C LEU A 411 10.76 -7.93 4.59
N LYS A 412 11.52 -8.18 5.66
CA LYS A 412 11.13 -7.81 7.02
C LYS A 412 11.16 -6.30 7.23
N GLY A 413 12.18 -5.63 6.69
CA GLY A 413 12.31 -4.17 6.77
C GLY A 413 11.13 -3.47 6.11
N ASN A 414 10.78 -3.87 4.89
CA ASN A 414 9.61 -3.34 4.17
C ASN A 414 8.30 -3.63 4.92
N ALA A 415 8.10 -4.84 5.45
CA ALA A 415 6.90 -5.19 6.21
C ALA A 415 6.79 -4.38 7.51
N THR A 416 7.89 -4.19 8.22
CA THR A 416 7.96 -3.38 9.45
C THR A 416 7.68 -1.91 9.14
N ALA A 417 8.26 -1.38 8.06
CA ALA A 417 8.02 0.00 7.62
C ALA A 417 6.55 0.22 7.25
N ASN A 418 5.94 -0.74 6.55
CA ASN A 418 4.53 -0.69 6.17
C ASN A 418 3.61 -0.60 7.40
N GLU A 419 3.86 -1.44 8.41
CA GLU A 419 3.03 -1.50 9.62
C GLU A 419 3.20 -0.24 10.49
N ASP A 420 4.42 0.13 10.85
CA ASP A 420 4.68 1.28 11.71
C ASP A 420 4.29 2.61 11.05
N SER A 421 4.61 2.79 9.76
CA SER A 421 4.28 4.03 9.04
C SER A 421 2.78 4.27 8.94
N TRP A 422 2.00 3.23 8.62
CA TRP A 422 0.55 3.35 8.51
C TRP A 422 -0.10 3.78 9.83
N GLN A 423 0.35 3.18 10.95
CA GLN A 423 -0.12 3.57 12.28
C GLN A 423 0.25 5.02 12.64
N ARG A 424 1.42 5.52 12.18
CA ARG A 424 1.83 6.91 12.38
C ARG A 424 0.96 7.86 11.57
N VAL A 425 0.69 7.52 10.31
CA VAL A 425 -0.23 8.29 9.46
C VAL A 425 -1.58 8.44 10.14
N LEU A 426 -2.20 7.33 10.54
CA LEU A 426 -3.51 7.38 11.19
C LEU A 426 -3.50 8.22 12.48
N ARG A 427 -2.48 8.04 13.35
CA ARG A 427 -2.35 8.85 14.56
C ARG A 427 -2.22 10.35 14.28
N MET A 428 -1.39 10.73 13.31
CA MET A 428 -1.21 12.15 12.94
C MET A 428 -2.49 12.73 12.35
N LEU A 429 -3.14 12.03 11.45
CA LEU A 429 -4.40 12.48 10.83
C LEU A 429 -5.52 12.60 11.87
N ASP A 430 -5.69 11.60 12.76
CA ASP A 430 -6.68 11.65 13.84
C ASP A 430 -6.40 12.80 14.82
N GLY A 431 -5.14 12.99 15.15
CA GLY A 431 -4.70 14.07 16.05
C GLY A 431 -4.94 15.47 15.50
N ARG A 432 -4.87 15.66 14.18
CA ARG A 432 -5.02 16.97 13.54
C ARG A 432 -6.39 17.21 12.95
N LEU A 433 -6.93 16.25 12.20
CA LEU A 433 -8.13 16.49 11.38
C LEU A 433 -9.43 16.06 12.09
N ARG A 434 -9.39 15.11 13.04
CA ARG A 434 -10.61 14.61 13.70
C ARG A 434 -10.92 15.29 15.03
N ARG A 435 -9.93 15.92 15.67
CA ARG A 435 -10.21 16.66 16.93
C ARG A 435 -11.19 17.78 16.64
N THR A 436 -12.33 17.76 17.33
CA THR A 436 -13.17 18.94 17.47
C THR A 436 -12.36 19.97 18.23
N SER A 437 -12.31 21.20 17.69
CA SER A 437 -11.80 22.33 18.48
C SER A 437 -12.60 22.35 19.78
N SER A 438 -11.99 21.96 20.90
CA SER A 438 -12.55 22.30 22.19
C SER A 438 -12.55 23.81 22.26
N SER A 439 -13.75 24.38 22.12
CA SER A 439 -14.06 25.78 22.38
C SER A 439 -13.64 26.21 23.77
#